data_4288d173fb718533f2ab6b262051625b
#
_entry.id   4288d173fb718533f2ab6b262051625b
#
_cell.length_a   1.000
_cell.length_b   1.000
_cell.length_c   1.000
_cell.angle_alpha   90.00
_cell.angle_beta   90.00
_cell.angle_gamma   90.00
#
_symmetry.space_group_name_H-M   'P 1'
#
loop_
_entity.id
_entity.type
_entity.pdbx_description
1 polymer ?
#
loop_
_entity_poly.entity_id
_entity_poly.type
_entity_poly.pdbx_seq_one_letter_code
_entity_poly.pdbx_strand_id
1 'polypeptide(L)'
;MSHFKLSELSAIGYVVGLEGEKIRINLHEGLQGRLASHRDGVSSVTQPGDLIGFDAGNILVVARVTDMAFVEADKAHKAKIGTSDIADMPLRQIIAYAIGFIRRDIDGCVFVSEDWRLPALGASAVPLTSDFLNIVYSIDKNDLDKAIELGIDSRTKSVKILASIDKLLTRHMAVLGSTGYGKSNFNALLTRRISEQYPNARIVIFDINGEYSQAFEGVANVKHTILGELPKGEFPKPP
;
A
#
# COMPACT_ATOMS: atom_id res chain seq x y z
N MET A 1 -7.12 -3.97 29.92
CA MET A 1 -7.20 -3.65 28.48
C MET A 1 -5.78 -3.39 28.02
N SER A 2 -5.20 -4.26 27.19
CA SER A 2 -3.81 -4.08 26.75
C SER A 2 -3.81 -3.19 25.52
N HIS A 3 -3.26 -1.97 25.62
CA HIS A 3 -2.96 -1.10 24.49
C HIS A 3 -2.08 -1.84 23.48
N PHE A 4 -2.15 -1.45 22.20
CA PHE A 4 -1.11 -1.84 21.26
C PHE A 4 0.19 -1.26 21.81
N LYS A 5 1.12 -2.12 22.25
CA LYS A 5 2.44 -1.66 22.73
C LYS A 5 3.25 -1.15 21.56
N LEU A 6 2.92 0.07 21.11
CA LEU A 6 3.78 0.86 20.27
C LEU A 6 4.82 1.46 21.21
N SER A 7 6.07 1.03 21.12
CA SER A 7 7.12 1.58 21.97
C SER A 7 7.23 3.09 21.67
N GLU A 8 7.18 3.95 22.69
CA GLU A 8 7.33 5.41 22.55
C GLU A 8 8.62 5.80 21.82
N LEU A 9 9.64 4.94 21.85
CA LEU A 9 10.89 5.07 21.12
C LEU A 9 10.77 4.97 19.58
N SER A 10 9.62 4.55 19.06
CA SER A 10 9.37 4.40 17.62
C SER A 10 8.53 5.55 17.04
N ALA A 11 8.09 6.50 17.88
CA ALA A 11 7.29 7.62 17.40
C ALA A 11 8.13 8.54 16.51
N ILE A 12 7.61 8.82 15.31
CA ILE A 12 8.26 9.72 14.34
C ILE A 12 7.71 11.14 14.42
N GLY A 13 6.54 11.33 15.02
CA GLY A 13 5.87 12.61 15.12
C GLY A 13 4.52 12.49 15.80
N TYR A 14 3.73 13.52 15.69
CA TYR A 14 2.40 13.62 16.29
C TYR A 14 1.39 14.34 15.39
N VAL A 15 0.11 13.99 15.53
CA VAL A 15 -0.98 14.55 14.75
C VAL A 15 -1.24 16.00 15.15
N VAL A 16 -1.20 16.92 14.19
CA VAL A 16 -1.44 18.35 14.39
C VAL A 16 -2.70 18.87 13.71
N GLY A 17 -3.30 18.10 12.83
CA GLY A 17 -4.53 18.51 12.15
C GLY A 17 -5.21 17.35 11.44
N LEU A 18 -6.53 17.46 11.31
CA LEU A 18 -7.39 16.51 10.64
C LEU A 18 -8.33 17.27 9.70
N GLU A 19 -8.44 16.83 8.44
CA GLU A 19 -9.34 17.38 7.43
C GLU A 19 -9.98 16.22 6.64
N GLY A 20 -11.20 15.83 7.03
CA GLY A 20 -11.77 14.58 6.51
C GLY A 20 -10.85 13.41 6.84
N GLU A 21 -10.44 12.66 5.83
CA GLU A 21 -9.54 11.50 5.96
C GLU A 21 -8.05 11.90 6.01
N LYS A 22 -7.75 13.17 5.75
CA LYS A 22 -6.40 13.70 5.70
C LYS A 22 -5.88 13.99 7.10
N ILE A 23 -4.73 13.43 7.41
CA ILE A 23 -4.04 13.55 8.69
C ILE A 23 -2.75 14.34 8.46
N ARG A 24 -2.57 15.43 9.20
CA ARG A 24 -1.32 16.21 9.21
C ARG A 24 -0.51 15.84 10.43
N ILE A 25 0.75 15.53 10.23
CA ILE A 25 1.67 15.05 11.27
C ILE A 25 2.93 15.89 11.24
N ASN A 26 3.29 16.50 12.38
CA ASN A 26 4.60 17.11 12.53
C ASN A 26 5.61 16.04 12.98
N LEU A 27 6.75 15.98 12.29
CA LEU A 27 7.85 15.11 12.69
C LEU A 27 8.60 15.69 13.89
N HIS A 28 9.15 14.81 14.73
CA HIS A 28 10.03 15.21 15.81
C HIS A 28 11.32 15.84 15.27
N GLU A 29 11.81 16.88 15.91
CA GLU A 29 13.00 17.66 15.49
C GLU A 29 14.27 16.78 15.38
N GLY A 30 14.43 15.81 16.25
CA GLY A 30 15.57 14.89 16.25
C GLY A 30 15.65 13.94 15.04
N LEU A 31 14.58 13.81 14.27
CA LEU A 31 14.51 12.93 13.09
C LEU A 31 14.79 13.67 11.78
N GLN A 32 15.09 14.95 11.84
CA GLN A 32 15.41 15.74 10.65
C GLN A 32 16.74 15.25 10.06
N GLY A 33 16.66 14.46 8.99
CA GLY A 33 17.80 13.96 8.24
C GLY A 33 18.45 12.68 8.78
N ARG A 34 17.88 12.04 9.79
CA ARG A 34 18.38 10.76 10.33
C ARG A 34 17.54 9.59 9.86
N LEU A 35 18.19 8.45 9.70
CA LEU A 35 17.56 7.16 9.51
C LEU A 35 16.92 6.74 10.84
N ALA A 36 15.64 6.36 10.83
CA ALA A 36 15.02 5.76 12.01
C ALA A 36 15.57 4.35 12.19
N SER A 37 16.17 4.08 13.36
CA SER A 37 16.63 2.73 13.70
C SER A 37 15.47 1.95 14.31
N HIS A 38 15.10 0.84 13.68
CA HIS A 38 14.13 -0.12 14.19
C HIS A 38 14.81 -1.44 14.56
N ARG A 39 14.15 -2.28 15.36
CA ARG A 39 14.64 -3.63 15.68
C ARG A 39 14.95 -4.47 14.42
N ASP A 40 14.28 -4.19 13.31
CA ASP A 40 14.41 -4.91 12.04
C ASP A 40 15.35 -4.21 11.03
N GLY A 41 16.06 -3.14 11.46
CA GLY A 41 17.01 -2.43 10.60
C GLY A 41 16.89 -0.91 10.66
N VAL A 42 17.70 -0.26 9.84
CA VAL A 42 17.68 1.20 9.66
C VAL A 42 16.82 1.52 8.44
N SER A 43 15.67 2.17 8.64
CA SER A 43 14.86 2.68 7.53
C SER A 43 14.97 4.19 7.40
N SER A 44 14.83 4.69 6.17
CA SER A 44 14.66 6.12 5.95
C SER A 44 13.40 6.61 6.67
N VAL A 45 13.46 7.81 7.23
CA VAL A 45 12.27 8.46 7.78
C VAL A 45 11.20 8.49 6.70
N THR A 46 10.06 8.00 7.02
CA THR A 46 8.80 7.91 6.29
C THR A 46 8.77 8.61 4.92
N GLN A 47 8.53 7.85 3.88
CA GLN A 47 8.41 8.35 2.50
C GLN A 47 6.97 8.23 2.00
N PRO A 48 6.57 8.97 0.95
CA PRO A 48 5.30 8.75 0.29
C PRO A 48 5.09 7.28 -0.08
N GLY A 49 3.92 6.75 0.27
CA GLY A 49 3.56 5.33 0.14
C GLY A 49 3.79 4.50 1.39
N ASP A 50 4.54 4.98 2.42
CA ASP A 50 4.69 4.27 3.69
C ASP A 50 3.38 4.18 4.45
N LEU A 51 3.26 3.13 5.26
CA LEU A 51 2.17 2.99 6.21
C LEU A 51 2.64 3.36 7.61
N ILE A 52 1.84 4.18 8.27
CA ILE A 52 2.05 4.63 9.65
C ILE A 52 0.83 4.28 10.48
N GLY A 53 1.06 4.04 11.76
CA GLY A 53 0.04 3.70 12.73
C GLY A 53 -0.14 4.77 13.79
N PHE A 54 -1.36 4.87 14.33
CA PHE A 54 -1.72 5.72 15.46
C PHE A 54 -2.47 4.90 16.49
N ASP A 55 -1.97 4.87 17.73
CA ASP A 55 -2.68 4.22 18.81
C ASP A 55 -3.93 5.03 19.19
N ALA A 56 -5.08 4.41 19.07
CA ALA A 56 -6.37 4.93 19.49
C ALA A 56 -7.02 4.03 20.57
N GLY A 57 -6.20 3.47 21.45
CA GLY A 57 -6.59 2.66 22.60
C GLY A 57 -6.82 1.19 22.27
N ASN A 58 -8.02 0.84 21.81
CA ASN A 58 -8.36 -0.55 21.46
C ASN A 58 -8.14 -0.87 19.96
N ILE A 59 -7.82 0.12 19.18
CA ILE A 59 -7.52 0.01 17.75
C ILE A 59 -6.21 0.72 17.41
N LEU A 60 -5.58 0.27 16.34
CA LEU A 60 -4.44 0.95 15.70
C LEU A 60 -4.91 1.51 14.36
N VAL A 61 -5.11 2.83 14.28
CA VAL A 61 -5.47 3.47 13.01
C VAL A 61 -4.28 3.40 12.07
N VAL A 62 -4.52 2.99 10.83
CA VAL A 62 -3.50 2.86 9.78
C VAL A 62 -3.74 3.91 8.72
N ALA A 63 -2.69 4.66 8.40
CA ALA A 63 -2.74 5.66 7.34
C ALA A 63 -1.57 5.50 6.37
N ARG A 64 -1.79 5.89 5.11
CA ARG A 64 -0.78 5.92 4.06
C ARG A 64 -0.24 7.33 3.89
N VAL A 65 1.05 7.49 3.96
CA VAL A 65 1.73 8.76 3.65
C VAL A 65 1.60 9.06 2.16
N THR A 66 1.16 10.27 1.85
CA THR A 66 0.98 10.71 0.46
C THR A 66 1.91 11.83 0.09
N ASP A 67 2.26 12.68 1.06
CA ASP A 67 3.05 13.87 0.80
C ASP A 67 3.92 14.27 2.00
N MET A 68 4.96 15.03 1.73
CA MET A 68 5.86 15.60 2.72
C MET A 68 6.18 17.04 2.35
N ALA A 69 6.04 17.94 3.29
CA ALA A 69 6.30 19.36 3.09
C ALA A 69 7.10 19.96 4.24
N PHE A 70 7.76 21.07 3.97
CA PHE A 70 8.29 21.94 4.99
C PHE A 70 7.22 23.00 5.29
N VAL A 71 6.96 23.23 6.57
CA VAL A 71 6.05 24.28 7.04
C VAL A 71 6.84 25.26 7.88
N GLU A 72 6.65 26.55 7.63
CA GLU A 72 7.21 27.58 8.49
C GLU A 72 6.65 27.43 9.91
N ALA A 73 7.55 27.43 10.90
CA ALA A 73 7.14 27.40 12.29
C ALA A 73 6.37 28.68 12.64
N ASP A 74 5.16 28.50 13.15
CA ASP A 74 4.34 29.63 13.62
C ASP A 74 5.13 30.47 14.63
N LYS A 75 4.95 31.80 14.57
CA LYS A 75 5.63 32.77 15.47
C LYS A 75 5.48 32.40 16.95
N ALA A 76 4.40 31.71 17.33
CA ALA A 76 4.14 31.23 18.68
C ALA A 76 5.12 30.08 19.09
N HIS A 77 5.61 29.28 18.16
CA HIS A 77 6.59 28.23 18.41
C HIS A 77 8.00 28.83 18.57
N LYS A 78 8.30 29.88 17.77
CA LYS A 78 9.57 30.62 17.85
C LYS A 78 9.77 31.32 19.21
N ALA A 79 8.68 31.71 19.89
CA ALA A 79 8.75 32.40 21.18
C ALA A 79 9.04 31.49 22.39
N LYS A 80 8.84 30.16 22.26
CA LYS A 80 9.06 29.20 23.34
C LYS A 80 10.48 28.63 23.39
N ILE A 81 11.22 28.70 22.29
CA ILE A 81 12.61 28.23 22.18
C ILE A 81 13.50 29.48 22.24
N GLY A 82 13.64 30.03 23.43
CA GLY A 82 14.62 31.09 23.67
C GLY A 82 16.03 30.50 23.56
N THR A 83 16.78 31.00 22.61
CA THR A 83 18.22 30.85 22.36
C THR A 83 18.63 29.90 21.21
N SER A 84 19.38 30.53 20.32
CA SER A 84 20.34 30.01 19.35
C SER A 84 19.81 29.36 18.05
N ASP A 85 20.59 29.50 17.04
CA ASP A 85 20.54 29.21 15.59
C ASP A 85 19.78 27.96 15.07
N ILE A 86 19.24 27.15 15.95
CA ILE A 86 18.39 25.96 15.61
C ILE A 86 16.92 26.37 15.39
N ALA A 87 16.53 27.56 15.82
CA ALA A 87 15.13 28.05 15.79
C ALA A 87 14.57 28.35 14.38
N ASP A 88 15.40 28.34 13.36
CA ASP A 88 15.00 28.66 11.98
C ASP A 88 14.85 27.45 11.06
N MET A 89 15.01 26.22 11.57
CA MET A 89 14.74 25.05 10.73
C MET A 89 13.24 24.86 10.51
N PRO A 90 12.78 24.81 9.26
CA PRO A 90 11.39 24.59 8.95
C PRO A 90 10.94 23.24 9.50
N LEU A 91 9.73 23.20 10.08
CA LEU A 91 9.14 21.96 10.56
C LEU A 91 8.80 21.05 9.37
N ARG A 92 9.20 19.79 9.46
CA ARG A 92 8.75 18.78 8.51
C ARG A 92 7.36 18.30 8.88
N GLN A 93 6.47 18.39 7.92
CA GLN A 93 5.11 17.89 8.04
C GLN A 93 4.87 16.78 7.03
N ILE A 94 4.22 15.73 7.48
CA ILE A 94 3.76 14.63 6.64
C ILE A 94 2.25 14.76 6.49
N ILE A 95 1.77 14.46 5.29
CA ILE A 95 0.36 14.28 4.99
C ILE A 95 0.12 12.79 4.76
N ALA A 96 -0.86 12.24 5.48
CA ALA A 96 -1.29 10.87 5.34
C ALA A 96 -2.81 10.78 5.24
N TYR A 97 -3.31 9.71 4.61
CA TYR A 97 -4.73 9.41 4.54
C TYR A 97 -5.01 8.10 5.25
N ALA A 98 -6.04 8.11 6.11
CA ALA A 98 -6.49 6.90 6.77
C ALA A 98 -6.95 5.87 5.74
N ILE A 99 -6.49 4.62 5.88
CA ILE A 99 -6.87 3.51 5.00
C ILE A 99 -7.63 2.42 5.75
N GLY A 100 -7.74 2.52 7.06
CA GLY A 100 -8.43 1.58 7.92
C GLY A 100 -7.81 1.52 9.31
N PHE A 101 -8.11 0.48 10.05
CA PHE A 101 -7.54 0.25 11.37
C PHE A 101 -7.35 -1.24 11.66
N ILE A 102 -6.42 -1.54 12.54
CA ILE A 102 -6.24 -2.88 13.09
C ILE A 102 -6.97 -2.95 14.44
N ARG A 103 -7.82 -3.93 14.59
CA ARG A 103 -8.46 -4.27 15.87
C ARG A 103 -8.03 -5.62 16.37
N ARG A 104 -8.13 -5.83 17.67
CA ARG A 104 -8.01 -7.16 18.28
C ARG A 104 -9.34 -7.88 18.18
N ASP A 105 -9.27 -9.11 17.72
CA ASP A 105 -10.38 -10.04 17.69
C ASP A 105 -10.05 -11.26 18.59
N ILE A 106 -10.98 -12.17 18.75
CA ILE A 106 -10.83 -13.41 19.55
C ILE A 106 -9.66 -14.25 19.02
N ASP A 107 -9.51 -14.30 17.70
CA ASP A 107 -8.52 -15.10 16.99
C ASP A 107 -7.22 -14.35 16.63
N GLY A 108 -7.03 -13.13 17.13
CA GLY A 108 -5.85 -12.31 16.85
C GLY A 108 -6.17 -10.88 16.43
N CYS A 109 -5.32 -10.30 15.58
CA CYS A 109 -5.51 -8.96 15.05
C CYS A 109 -6.02 -9.03 13.61
N VAL A 110 -7.00 -8.15 13.27
CA VAL A 110 -7.62 -8.08 11.95
C VAL A 110 -7.58 -6.64 11.46
N PHE A 111 -7.24 -6.46 10.18
CA PHE A 111 -7.33 -5.16 9.52
C PHE A 111 -8.74 -4.95 8.94
N VAL A 112 -9.31 -3.77 9.19
CA VAL A 112 -10.64 -3.36 8.72
C VAL A 112 -10.48 -2.10 7.89
N SER A 113 -10.87 -2.16 6.62
CA SER A 113 -10.76 -1.04 5.66
C SER A 113 -12.09 -0.32 5.39
N GLU A 114 -13.20 -0.87 5.87
CA GLU A 114 -14.55 -0.40 5.52
C GLU A 114 -15.10 0.66 6.49
N ASP A 115 -14.44 0.85 7.64
CA ASP A 115 -14.85 1.80 8.67
C ASP A 115 -13.75 2.84 8.89
N TRP A 116 -14.15 4.10 8.96
CA TRP A 116 -13.24 5.25 9.04
C TRP A 116 -13.07 5.67 10.49
N ARG A 117 -11.87 5.47 10.99
CA ARG A 117 -11.47 5.95 12.30
C ARG A 117 -10.27 6.86 12.18
N LEU A 118 -10.34 8.00 12.83
CA LEU A 118 -9.26 8.97 12.84
C LEU A 118 -8.56 8.96 14.19
N PRO A 119 -7.24 9.23 14.22
CA PRO A 119 -6.52 9.39 15.47
C PRO A 119 -6.93 10.70 16.16
N ALA A 120 -6.68 10.80 17.45
CA ALA A 120 -6.84 12.06 18.17
C ALA A 120 -5.75 13.07 17.79
N LEU A 121 -6.03 14.37 17.95
CA LEU A 121 -5.00 15.40 17.91
C LEU A 121 -3.96 15.11 19.00
N GLY A 122 -2.67 15.23 18.67
CA GLY A 122 -1.58 14.90 19.56
C GLY A 122 -1.23 13.40 19.61
N ALA A 123 -1.98 12.53 18.95
CA ALA A 123 -1.64 11.11 18.86
C ALA A 123 -0.27 10.90 18.20
N SER A 124 0.54 10.01 18.78
CA SER A 124 1.85 9.66 18.24
C SER A 124 1.73 8.85 16.95
N ALA A 125 2.47 9.27 15.93
CA ALA A 125 2.61 8.55 14.68
C ALA A 125 3.80 7.59 14.78
N VAL A 126 3.61 6.32 14.42
CA VAL A 126 4.66 5.30 14.44
C VAL A 126 4.72 4.58 13.08
N PRO A 127 5.91 4.22 12.59
CA PRO A 127 6.03 3.34 11.44
C PRO A 127 5.47 1.96 11.78
N LEU A 128 4.80 1.31 10.82
CA LEU A 128 4.33 -0.04 11.02
C LEU A 128 5.50 -1.04 10.91
N THR A 129 5.57 -1.95 11.88
CA THR A 129 6.50 -3.08 11.81
C THR A 129 6.04 -4.13 10.81
N SER A 130 6.92 -5.05 10.42
CA SER A 130 6.58 -6.17 9.52
C SER A 130 5.38 -6.98 10.02
N ASP A 131 5.21 -7.13 11.33
CA ASP A 131 4.07 -7.85 11.90
C ASP A 131 2.74 -7.15 11.60
N PHE A 132 2.69 -5.82 11.79
CA PHE A 132 1.49 -5.04 11.47
C PHE A 132 1.26 -4.97 9.96
N LEU A 133 2.31 -4.87 9.14
CA LEU A 133 2.19 -4.92 7.69
C LEU A 133 1.64 -6.25 7.20
N ASN A 134 2.06 -7.37 7.80
CA ASN A 134 1.49 -8.68 7.52
C ASN A 134 -0.01 -8.73 7.81
N ILE A 135 -0.48 -8.05 8.87
CA ILE A 135 -1.91 -7.95 9.18
C ILE A 135 -2.64 -7.09 8.15
N VAL A 136 -2.07 -5.94 7.77
CA VAL A 136 -2.68 -5.03 6.77
C VAL A 136 -2.80 -5.69 5.40
N TYR A 137 -1.80 -6.47 5.00
CA TYR A 137 -1.77 -7.18 3.71
C TYR A 137 -2.32 -8.60 3.79
N SER A 138 -2.80 -9.03 4.97
CA SER A 138 -3.44 -10.33 5.12
C SER A 138 -4.80 -10.37 4.40
N ILE A 139 -5.20 -11.56 4.06
CA ILE A 139 -6.53 -11.87 3.54
C ILE A 139 -7.32 -12.54 4.65
N ASP A 140 -8.65 -12.38 4.62
CA ASP A 140 -9.55 -13.11 5.50
C ASP A 140 -9.25 -14.61 5.45
N LYS A 141 -9.25 -15.26 6.61
CA LYS A 141 -9.00 -16.71 6.72
C LYS A 141 -9.92 -17.53 5.82
N ASN A 142 -11.15 -17.06 5.60
CA ASN A 142 -12.12 -17.69 4.71
C ASN A 142 -11.79 -17.54 3.23
N ASP A 143 -10.91 -16.60 2.87
CA ASP A 143 -10.50 -16.33 1.49
C ASP A 143 -9.09 -16.88 1.17
N LEU A 144 -8.41 -17.51 2.15
CA LEU A 144 -7.04 -17.98 1.96
C LEU A 144 -6.89 -18.99 0.81
N ASP A 145 -7.86 -19.89 0.67
CA ASP A 145 -7.87 -20.89 -0.41
C ASP A 145 -8.03 -20.25 -1.80
N LYS A 146 -8.49 -19.02 -1.84
CA LYS A 146 -8.73 -18.22 -3.05
C LYS A 146 -7.74 -17.08 -3.20
N ALA A 147 -6.69 -17.10 -2.41
CA ALA A 147 -5.65 -16.08 -2.41
C ALA A 147 -4.61 -16.36 -3.49
N ILE A 148 -4.22 -15.32 -4.22
CA ILE A 148 -3.04 -15.35 -5.09
C ILE A 148 -1.96 -14.43 -4.53
N GLU A 149 -0.71 -14.86 -4.65
CA GLU A 149 0.43 -14.02 -4.33
C GLU A 149 0.74 -13.09 -5.51
N LEU A 150 0.58 -11.79 -5.31
CA LEU A 150 0.90 -10.76 -6.29
C LEU A 150 2.37 -10.38 -6.28
N GLY A 151 3.04 -10.53 -5.14
CA GLY A 151 4.44 -10.18 -4.97
C GLY A 151 4.82 -10.02 -3.51
N ILE A 152 5.95 -9.36 -3.30
CA ILE A 152 6.51 -9.08 -1.97
C ILE A 152 6.64 -7.56 -1.83
N ASP A 153 6.34 -7.03 -0.65
CA ASP A 153 6.55 -5.62 -0.36
C ASP A 153 8.02 -5.22 -0.58
N SER A 154 8.23 -4.21 -1.41
CA SER A 154 9.58 -3.82 -1.87
C SER A 154 10.47 -3.29 -0.75
N ARG A 155 9.90 -2.86 0.36
CA ARG A 155 10.61 -2.24 1.50
C ARG A 155 11.03 -3.27 2.53
N THR A 156 10.08 -4.07 2.99
CA THR A 156 10.34 -5.10 3.99
C THR A 156 10.99 -6.35 3.40
N LYS A 157 10.79 -6.59 2.09
CA LYS A 157 11.26 -7.78 1.36
C LYS A 157 10.85 -9.12 1.98
N SER A 158 10.01 -9.09 2.99
CA SER A 158 9.54 -10.27 3.73
C SER A 158 8.02 -10.40 3.74
N VAL A 159 7.30 -9.28 3.57
CA VAL A 159 5.84 -9.25 3.62
C VAL A 159 5.27 -9.60 2.25
N LYS A 160 4.51 -10.69 2.18
CA LYS A 160 3.81 -11.10 0.95
C LYS A 160 2.55 -10.28 0.76
N ILE A 161 2.33 -9.84 -0.48
CA ILE A 161 1.10 -9.15 -0.88
C ILE A 161 0.19 -10.18 -1.53
N LEU A 162 -0.91 -10.47 -0.85
CA LEU A 162 -1.92 -11.42 -1.30
C LEU A 162 -3.16 -10.67 -1.80
N ALA A 163 -3.86 -11.27 -2.77
CA ALA A 163 -5.16 -10.79 -3.21
C ALA A 163 -6.18 -11.93 -3.26
N SER A 164 -7.39 -11.68 -2.78
CA SER A 164 -8.51 -12.59 -2.93
C SER A 164 -9.03 -12.51 -4.37
N ILE A 165 -9.02 -13.63 -5.09
CA ILE A 165 -9.51 -13.69 -6.47
C ILE A 165 -10.98 -13.32 -6.55
N ASP A 166 -11.78 -13.81 -5.64
CA ASP A 166 -13.21 -13.51 -5.62
C ASP A 166 -13.45 -12.00 -5.53
N LYS A 167 -12.75 -11.32 -4.60
CA LYS A 167 -12.89 -9.86 -4.44
C LYS A 167 -12.33 -9.08 -5.63
N LEU A 168 -11.31 -9.62 -6.29
CA LEU A 168 -10.66 -8.99 -7.44
C LEU A 168 -11.51 -9.13 -8.72
N LEU A 169 -12.06 -10.31 -8.97
CA LEU A 169 -12.74 -10.63 -10.24
C LEU A 169 -14.24 -10.40 -10.23
N THR A 170 -14.89 -10.30 -9.06
CA THR A 170 -16.32 -9.99 -8.96
C THR A 170 -16.64 -8.51 -9.22
N ARG A 171 -15.63 -7.67 -9.30
CA ARG A 171 -15.76 -6.23 -9.54
C ARG A 171 -14.89 -5.80 -10.73
N HIS A 172 -15.18 -4.62 -11.27
CA HIS A 172 -14.34 -4.01 -12.29
C HIS A 172 -13.02 -3.55 -11.65
N MET A 173 -11.91 -3.81 -12.34
CA MET A 173 -10.58 -3.38 -11.93
C MET A 173 -9.96 -2.54 -13.04
N ALA A 174 -9.28 -1.47 -12.67
CA ALA A 174 -8.48 -0.67 -13.57
C ALA A 174 -7.02 -0.62 -13.09
N VAL A 175 -6.08 -0.92 -14.00
CA VAL A 175 -4.65 -0.76 -13.76
C VAL A 175 -4.18 0.50 -14.47
N LEU A 176 -3.91 1.53 -13.71
CA LEU A 176 -3.55 2.86 -14.20
C LEU A 176 -2.07 3.15 -13.97
N GLY A 177 -1.46 3.88 -14.88
CA GLY A 177 -0.07 4.30 -14.78
C GLY A 177 0.44 4.84 -16.11
N SER A 178 1.55 5.58 -16.10
CA SER A 178 2.20 6.07 -17.31
C SER A 178 2.78 4.93 -18.14
N THR A 179 3.10 5.20 -19.41
CA THR A 179 3.76 4.24 -20.30
C THR A 179 5.10 3.81 -19.70
N GLY A 180 5.42 2.52 -19.78
CA GLY A 180 6.65 1.96 -19.22
C GLY A 180 6.61 1.58 -17.73
N TYR A 181 5.54 1.92 -16.99
CA TYR A 181 5.40 1.61 -15.55
C TYR A 181 4.88 0.20 -15.24
N GLY A 182 4.90 -0.70 -16.22
CA GLY A 182 4.62 -2.12 -15.98
C GLY A 182 3.15 -2.53 -15.90
N LYS A 183 2.20 -1.71 -16.39
CA LYS A 183 0.77 -2.06 -16.42
C LYS A 183 0.49 -3.42 -17.06
N SER A 184 1.00 -3.61 -18.29
CA SER A 184 0.82 -4.85 -19.05
C SER A 184 1.53 -6.02 -18.37
N ASN A 185 2.69 -5.77 -17.76
CA ASN A 185 3.43 -6.76 -17.00
C ASN A 185 2.66 -7.23 -15.76
N PHE A 186 2.03 -6.29 -15.04
CA PHE A 186 1.17 -6.62 -13.90
C PHE A 186 -0.05 -7.45 -14.33
N ASN A 187 -0.72 -7.06 -15.42
CA ASN A 187 -1.85 -7.82 -15.95
C ASN A 187 -1.44 -9.23 -16.40
N ALA A 188 -0.28 -9.37 -17.05
CA ALA A 188 0.27 -10.65 -17.45
C ALA A 188 0.56 -11.53 -16.24
N LEU A 189 1.21 -10.98 -15.20
CA LEU A 189 1.48 -11.67 -13.94
C LEU A 189 0.19 -12.15 -13.29
N LEU A 190 -0.80 -11.27 -13.15
CA LEU A 190 -2.10 -11.59 -12.57
C LEU A 190 -2.79 -12.72 -13.32
N THR A 191 -2.84 -12.63 -14.66
CA THR A 191 -3.44 -13.65 -15.52
C THR A 191 -2.74 -15.00 -15.37
N ARG A 192 -1.41 -15.02 -15.32
CA ARG A 192 -0.63 -16.25 -15.09
C ARG A 192 -0.93 -16.87 -13.74
N ARG A 193 -0.93 -16.08 -12.66
CA ARG A 193 -1.27 -16.56 -11.31
C ARG A 193 -2.68 -17.14 -11.22
N ILE A 194 -3.64 -16.49 -11.86
CA ILE A 194 -5.02 -17.02 -11.95
C ILE A 194 -5.04 -18.34 -12.71
N SER A 195 -4.36 -18.44 -13.85
CA SER A 195 -4.35 -19.65 -14.66
C SER A 195 -3.64 -20.82 -13.97
N GLU A 196 -2.58 -20.54 -13.21
CA GLU A 196 -1.83 -21.55 -12.44
C GLU A 196 -2.70 -22.13 -11.31
N GLN A 197 -3.44 -21.28 -10.61
CA GLN A 197 -4.25 -21.70 -9.46
C GLN A 197 -5.63 -22.24 -9.87
N TYR A 198 -6.18 -21.76 -10.99
CA TYR A 198 -7.50 -22.13 -11.53
C TYR A 198 -7.37 -22.61 -12.98
N PRO A 199 -6.96 -23.87 -13.21
CA PRO A 199 -6.75 -24.40 -14.57
C PRO A 199 -7.97 -24.37 -15.47
N ASN A 200 -9.17 -24.30 -14.88
CA ASN A 200 -10.45 -24.24 -15.61
C ASN A 200 -10.92 -22.80 -15.87
N ALA A 201 -10.19 -21.78 -15.40
CA ALA A 201 -10.53 -20.38 -15.65
C ALA A 201 -10.47 -20.08 -17.15
N ARG A 202 -11.45 -19.35 -17.66
CA ARG A 202 -11.47 -18.87 -19.04
C ARG A 202 -11.19 -17.38 -19.03
N ILE A 203 -10.06 -16.99 -19.62
CA ILE A 203 -9.62 -15.60 -19.65
C ILE A 203 -9.50 -15.18 -21.12
N VAL A 204 -10.09 -14.05 -21.46
CA VAL A 204 -10.00 -13.45 -22.80
C VAL A 204 -9.30 -12.11 -22.67
N ILE A 205 -8.24 -11.91 -23.42
CA ILE A 205 -7.46 -10.67 -23.45
C ILE A 205 -7.61 -10.06 -24.84
N PHE A 206 -8.10 -8.82 -24.90
CA PHE A 206 -8.08 -8.00 -26.12
C PHE A 206 -6.81 -7.17 -26.11
N ASP A 207 -5.82 -7.65 -26.87
CA ASP A 207 -4.48 -7.06 -26.93
C ASP A 207 -4.34 -6.17 -28.18
N ILE A 208 -4.69 -4.91 -28.02
CA ILE A 208 -4.65 -3.93 -29.15
C ILE A 208 -3.22 -3.60 -29.56
N ASN A 209 -2.29 -3.66 -28.60
CA ASN A 209 -0.90 -3.22 -28.80
C ASN A 209 0.08 -4.39 -29.05
N GLY A 210 -0.37 -5.64 -28.95
CA GLY A 210 0.49 -6.83 -29.12
C GLY A 210 1.50 -7.04 -27.98
N GLU A 211 1.20 -6.56 -26.77
CA GLU A 211 2.13 -6.59 -25.63
C GLU A 211 2.14 -7.93 -24.89
N TYR A 212 1.08 -8.75 -25.03
CA TYR A 212 0.91 -9.98 -24.26
C TYR A 212 1.42 -11.24 -24.95
N SER A 213 1.68 -11.21 -26.24
CA SER A 213 2.12 -12.38 -27.01
C SER A 213 3.39 -13.02 -26.42
N GLN A 214 4.40 -12.19 -26.10
CA GLN A 214 5.63 -12.67 -25.48
C GLN A 214 5.45 -13.12 -24.04
N ALA A 215 4.57 -12.44 -23.28
CA ALA A 215 4.32 -12.77 -21.88
C ALA A 215 3.72 -14.16 -21.66
N PHE A 216 3.01 -14.68 -22.67
CA PHE A 216 2.36 -15.99 -22.63
C PHE A 216 3.01 -17.02 -23.56
N GLU A 217 4.16 -16.72 -24.12
CA GLU A 217 4.91 -17.68 -24.94
C GLU A 217 5.29 -18.93 -24.11
N GLY A 218 5.01 -20.10 -24.64
CA GLY A 218 5.26 -21.38 -23.97
C GLY A 218 4.31 -21.72 -22.80
N VAL A 219 3.32 -20.89 -22.52
CA VAL A 219 2.30 -21.20 -21.50
C VAL A 219 1.27 -22.17 -22.08
N ALA A 220 1.06 -23.29 -21.41
CA ALA A 220 0.07 -24.28 -21.84
C ALA A 220 -1.35 -23.67 -21.84
N ASN A 221 -2.19 -24.11 -22.79
CA ASN A 221 -3.59 -23.70 -22.93
C ASN A 221 -3.83 -22.23 -23.29
N VAL A 222 -2.82 -21.50 -23.75
CA VAL A 222 -2.98 -20.16 -24.32
C VAL A 222 -3.14 -20.26 -25.83
N LYS A 223 -4.22 -19.67 -26.34
CA LYS A 223 -4.44 -19.52 -27.79
C LYS A 223 -4.32 -18.05 -28.15
N HIS A 224 -3.31 -17.71 -28.94
CA HIS A 224 -3.14 -16.38 -29.51
C HIS A 224 -3.77 -16.35 -30.90
N THR A 225 -4.64 -15.35 -31.14
CA THR A 225 -5.29 -15.16 -32.44
C THR A 225 -5.14 -13.69 -32.84
N ILE A 226 -4.51 -13.45 -33.99
CA ILE A 226 -4.39 -12.12 -34.56
C ILE A 226 -5.64 -11.83 -35.39
N LEU A 227 -6.42 -10.84 -34.94
CA LEU A 227 -7.62 -10.41 -35.67
C LEU A 227 -7.20 -9.52 -36.84
N GLY A 228 -7.69 -9.81 -38.05
CA GLY A 228 -7.39 -9.05 -39.27
C GLY A 228 -6.29 -9.65 -40.15
N GLU A 229 -5.52 -10.61 -39.69
CA GLU A 229 -4.73 -11.46 -40.56
C GLU A 229 -5.59 -12.63 -41.07
N LEU A 230 -6.05 -12.50 -42.29
CA LEU A 230 -6.62 -13.67 -43.01
C LEU A 230 -5.45 -14.65 -43.28
N PRO A 231 -5.63 -15.96 -43.02
CA PRO A 231 -4.66 -16.97 -43.44
C PRO A 231 -4.42 -16.80 -44.94
N LYS A 232 -3.16 -16.70 -45.34
CA LYS A 232 -2.82 -16.56 -46.76
C LYS A 232 -3.46 -17.73 -47.54
N GLY A 233 -4.53 -17.46 -48.27
CA GLY A 233 -5.21 -18.41 -49.14
C GLY A 233 -6.66 -18.77 -48.86
N GLU A 234 -7.25 -18.38 -47.75
CA GLU A 234 -8.67 -18.63 -47.47
C GLU A 234 -9.46 -17.32 -47.36
N PHE A 235 -10.04 -16.90 -48.45
CA PHE A 235 -11.09 -15.89 -48.39
C PHE A 235 -12.42 -16.58 -47.93
N PRO A 236 -13.10 -16.06 -46.90
CA PRO A 236 -14.41 -16.56 -46.57
C PRO A 236 -15.31 -16.35 -47.77
N LYS A 237 -15.92 -17.41 -48.31
CA LYS A 237 -16.94 -17.28 -49.34
C LYS A 237 -18.07 -16.47 -48.74
N PRO A 238 -18.59 -15.45 -49.46
CA PRO A 238 -19.77 -14.72 -49.02
C PRO A 238 -20.95 -15.71 -48.93
N PRO A 239 -21.91 -15.46 -48.01
CA PRO A 239 -23.07 -16.29 -47.80
C PRO A 239 -23.96 -16.37 -49.03
#